data_fdb8fb94e79465bd1abfdf830561aa9e
#
_entry.id   fdb8fb94e79465bd1abfdf830561aa9e
#
_cell.length_a   1.000
_cell.length_b   1.000
_cell.length_c   1.000
_cell.angle_alpha   90.00
_cell.angle_beta   90.00
_cell.angle_gamma   90.00
#
_symmetry.space_group_name_H-M   'P 1'
#
loop_
_entity.id
_entity.type
_entity.pdbx_description
1 polymer ?
#
loop_
_entity_poly.entity_id
_entity_poly.type
_entity_poly.pdbx_seq_one_letter_code
_entity_poly.pdbx_strand_id
1 'polypeptide(L)'
;CRTPAINPLSHAKQQDKEMKKLLCSILVGLAALSVTGCDDDEVKTPDFAVSTAQWTFSQQEGMQRMIVSAPGAWTLTGIPDWMTVTPAEAAGPCEITMTYTTNETGAPRKATLTVTCGNETRTIGVEQETVVPESAAGKGRR
;
A
#
# COMPACT_ATOMS: atom_id res chain seq x y z
N CYS A 1 4.23 -0.57 6.92
CA CYS A 1 4.57 -2.00 6.95
C CYS A 1 5.40 -2.30 8.18
N ARG A 2 4.83 -3.01 9.10
CA ARG A 2 5.66 -3.69 10.07
C ARG A 2 6.34 -4.84 9.36
N THR A 3 7.65 -4.82 9.27
CA THR A 3 8.39 -6.04 9.04
C THR A 3 7.97 -7.02 10.13
N PRO A 4 7.38 -8.17 9.82
CA PRO A 4 7.13 -9.15 10.84
C PRO A 4 8.50 -9.54 11.38
N ALA A 5 8.71 -9.27 12.67
CA ALA A 5 9.82 -9.90 13.36
C ALA A 5 9.63 -11.40 13.13
N ILE A 6 10.54 -12.01 12.40
CA ILE A 6 10.55 -13.44 12.21
C ILE A 6 10.83 -14.03 13.59
N ASN A 7 9.76 -14.33 14.29
CA ASN A 7 9.86 -15.01 15.56
C ASN A 7 10.16 -16.49 15.25
N PRO A 8 11.34 -17.00 15.56
CA PRO A 8 11.69 -18.38 15.28
C PRO A 8 10.75 -19.39 15.95
N LEU A 9 10.01 -18.96 16.99
CA LEU A 9 9.02 -19.78 17.66
C LEU A 9 7.72 -19.98 16.87
N SER A 10 7.41 -19.09 15.91
CA SER A 10 6.23 -19.26 15.06
C SER A 10 6.45 -20.29 13.95
N HIS A 11 7.70 -20.43 13.51
CA HIS A 11 8.07 -21.43 12.51
C HIS A 11 7.98 -22.85 13.07
N ALA A 12 8.35 -23.05 14.33
CA ALA A 12 8.26 -24.36 14.99
C ALA A 12 6.79 -24.79 15.21
N LYS A 13 5.89 -23.86 15.50
CA LYS A 13 4.46 -24.15 15.66
C LYS A 13 3.77 -24.48 14.34
N GLN A 14 4.26 -23.94 13.24
CA GLN A 14 3.65 -24.18 11.94
C GLN A 14 4.08 -25.54 11.36
N GLN A 15 5.30 -25.96 11.62
CA GLN A 15 5.76 -27.29 11.23
C GLN A 15 5.07 -28.41 12.03
N ASP A 16 4.79 -28.17 13.30
CA ASP A 16 4.05 -29.13 14.13
C ASP A 16 2.60 -29.35 13.68
N LYS A 17 1.98 -28.33 13.11
CA LYS A 17 0.65 -28.44 12.53
C LYS A 17 0.63 -29.27 11.23
N GLU A 18 1.65 -29.16 10.43
CA GLU A 18 1.78 -29.92 9.19
C GLU A 18 2.10 -31.39 9.48
N MET A 19 2.93 -31.68 10.47
CA MET A 19 3.23 -33.06 10.87
C MET A 19 2.01 -33.79 11.48
N LYS A 20 1.18 -33.08 12.24
CA LYS A 20 -0.07 -33.63 12.78
C LYS A 20 -1.09 -33.94 11.71
N LYS A 21 -1.11 -33.20 10.64
CA LYS A 21 -1.98 -33.47 9.47
C LYS A 21 -1.54 -34.70 8.70
N LEU A 22 -0.26 -34.94 8.60
CA LEU A 22 0.31 -36.11 7.91
C LEU A 22 0.09 -37.43 8.70
N LEU A 23 0.10 -37.36 10.03
CA LEU A 23 -0.14 -38.51 10.89
C LEU A 23 -1.63 -38.93 10.98
N CYS A 24 -2.54 -37.99 10.79
CA CYS A 24 -3.98 -38.28 10.75
C CYS A 24 -4.45 -38.89 9.41
N SER A 25 -3.62 -38.79 8.37
CA SER A 25 -3.99 -39.24 7.04
C SER A 25 -3.81 -40.75 6.80
N ILE A 26 -3.19 -41.47 7.73
CA ILE A 26 -2.87 -42.90 7.55
C ILE A 26 -3.92 -43.82 8.20
N LEU A 27 -4.84 -43.31 9.00
CA LEU A 27 -5.74 -44.12 9.83
C LEU A 27 -7.23 -44.07 9.48
N VAL A 28 -7.62 -43.44 8.39
CA VAL A 28 -9.03 -43.50 7.93
C VAL A 28 -9.08 -43.89 6.45
N GLY A 29 -8.72 -45.13 6.21
CA GLY A 29 -9.21 -45.83 5.07
C GLY A 29 -10.63 -46.29 5.35
N LEU A 30 -11.54 -46.01 4.43
CA LEU A 30 -12.92 -46.49 4.32
C LEU A 30 -14.00 -45.67 5.03
N ALA A 31 -14.36 -44.52 4.45
CA ALA A 31 -15.76 -44.11 4.36
C ALA A 31 -15.89 -43.16 3.18
N ALA A 32 -16.42 -43.64 2.09
CA ALA A 32 -16.89 -42.81 0.99
C ALA A 32 -18.07 -41.98 1.47
N LEU A 33 -17.80 -40.72 1.78
CA LEU A 33 -18.80 -39.66 1.83
C LEU A 33 -18.24 -38.51 1.04
N SER A 34 -18.74 -38.38 -0.17
CA SER A 34 -18.57 -37.24 -1.01
C SER A 34 -19.09 -35.99 -0.29
N VAL A 35 -18.24 -35.34 0.45
CA VAL A 35 -18.46 -33.94 0.84
C VAL A 35 -17.79 -33.12 -0.24
N THR A 36 -18.56 -32.73 -1.24
CA THR A 36 -18.24 -31.61 -2.10
C THR A 36 -18.30 -30.33 -1.26
N GLY A 37 -17.31 -30.14 -0.43
CA GLY A 37 -17.00 -28.87 0.19
C GLY A 37 -16.01 -28.18 -0.72
N CYS A 38 -16.48 -27.50 -1.73
CA CYS A 38 -15.68 -26.48 -2.42
C CYS A 38 -15.56 -25.27 -1.50
N ASP A 39 -14.68 -25.34 -0.53
CA ASP A 39 -14.02 -24.17 -0.02
C ASP A 39 -12.72 -24.05 -0.82
N ASP A 40 -12.87 -23.54 -2.03
CA ASP A 40 -11.78 -22.91 -2.72
C ASP A 40 -11.44 -21.63 -1.96
N ASP A 41 -10.77 -21.75 -0.83
CA ASP A 41 -9.94 -20.68 -0.29
C ASP A 41 -8.77 -20.53 -1.27
N GLU A 42 -9.07 -20.04 -2.46
CA GLU A 42 -8.06 -19.44 -3.29
C GLU A 42 -7.45 -18.32 -2.46
N VAL A 43 -6.22 -18.54 -2.01
CA VAL A 43 -5.38 -17.46 -1.52
C VAL A 43 -5.20 -16.51 -2.70
N LYS A 44 -6.19 -15.63 -2.87
CA LYS A 44 -6.17 -14.64 -3.93
C LYS A 44 -4.94 -13.77 -3.71
N THR A 45 -3.95 -13.99 -4.55
CA THR A 45 -2.77 -13.12 -4.59
C THR A 45 -3.28 -11.69 -4.74
N PRO A 46 -2.88 -10.76 -3.88
CA PRO A 46 -3.37 -9.39 -3.97
C PRO A 46 -3.00 -8.82 -5.33
N ASP A 47 -3.97 -8.22 -6.00
CA ASP A 47 -3.74 -7.54 -7.26
C ASP A 47 -2.82 -6.33 -7.04
N PHE A 48 -1.95 -6.05 -8.01
CA PHE A 48 -1.12 -4.86 -7.95
C PHE A 48 -1.96 -3.60 -8.17
N ALA A 49 -2.20 -2.88 -7.11
CA ALA A 49 -3.03 -1.68 -7.09
C ALA A 49 -2.55 -0.66 -6.06
N VAL A 50 -2.91 0.58 -6.27
CA VAL A 50 -2.79 1.66 -5.29
C VAL A 50 -4.18 2.14 -4.92
N SER A 51 -4.40 2.47 -3.66
CA SER A 51 -5.72 2.87 -3.17
C SER A 51 -6.23 4.17 -3.79
N THR A 52 -5.32 5.03 -4.22
CA THR A 52 -5.63 6.30 -4.86
C THR A 52 -4.56 6.65 -5.88
N ALA A 53 -4.96 6.99 -7.10
CA ALA A 53 -4.06 7.36 -8.18
C ALA A 53 -3.81 8.88 -8.31
N GLN A 54 -4.58 9.68 -7.60
CA GLN A 54 -4.48 11.15 -7.63
C GLN A 54 -4.69 11.71 -6.22
N TRP A 55 -3.79 12.59 -5.80
CA TRP A 55 -3.87 13.31 -4.53
C TRP A 55 -3.78 14.81 -4.75
N THR A 56 -4.62 15.55 -4.03
CA THR A 56 -4.52 16.99 -3.90
C THR A 56 -4.30 17.32 -2.44
N PHE A 57 -3.22 17.99 -2.14
CA PHE A 57 -2.85 18.41 -0.80
C PHE A 57 -3.10 19.90 -0.63
N SER A 58 -3.48 20.29 0.58
CA SER A 58 -3.53 21.70 0.92
C SER A 58 -2.13 22.32 0.89
N GLN A 59 -2.08 23.65 0.85
CA GLN A 59 -0.83 24.41 0.93
C GLN A 59 -0.02 24.09 2.19
N GLN A 60 -0.69 23.88 3.31
CA GLN A 60 -0.07 23.60 4.61
C GLN A 60 0.65 22.26 4.60
N GLU A 61 1.69 22.16 5.42
CA GLU A 61 2.31 20.85 5.71
C GLU A 61 1.28 19.84 6.21
N GLY A 62 1.52 18.59 5.94
CA GLY A 62 0.59 17.57 6.36
C GLY A 62 1.10 16.15 6.10
N MET A 63 0.25 15.21 6.42
CA MET A 63 0.53 13.81 6.28
C MET A 63 -0.72 13.09 5.72
N GLN A 64 -0.50 12.21 4.77
CA GLN A 64 -1.52 11.34 4.21
C GLN A 64 -1.03 9.89 4.21
N ARG A 65 -1.97 8.98 4.24
CA ARG A 65 -1.70 7.55 4.18
C ARG A 65 -2.41 6.92 3.01
N MET A 66 -1.76 5.96 2.38
CA MET A 66 -2.37 5.15 1.34
C MET A 66 -1.87 3.72 1.40
N ILE A 67 -2.63 2.81 0.80
CA ILE A 67 -2.28 1.41 0.72
C ILE A 67 -1.77 1.11 -0.68
N VAL A 68 -0.60 0.49 -0.74
CA VAL A 68 -0.08 -0.18 -1.92
C VAL A 68 -0.38 -1.66 -1.75
N SER A 69 -1.18 -2.21 -2.63
CA SER A 69 -1.43 -3.64 -2.73
C SER A 69 -0.50 -4.22 -3.79
N ALA A 70 0.27 -5.24 -3.46
CA ALA A 70 1.18 -5.85 -4.41
C ALA A 70 1.37 -7.35 -4.09
N PRO A 71 1.52 -8.21 -5.11
CA PRO A 71 1.74 -9.64 -4.92
C PRO A 71 3.17 -9.97 -4.47
N GLY A 72 4.10 -9.04 -4.56
CA GLY A 72 5.50 -9.23 -4.23
C GLY A 72 6.20 -7.93 -3.84
N ALA A 73 7.52 -7.93 -3.96
CA ALA A 73 8.32 -6.75 -3.66
C ALA A 73 8.04 -5.61 -4.65
N TRP A 74 7.93 -4.42 -4.13
CA TRP A 74 7.69 -3.20 -4.89
C TRP A 74 8.56 -2.05 -4.40
N THR A 75 8.80 -1.09 -5.26
CA THR A 75 9.53 0.14 -4.97
C THR A 75 8.75 1.35 -5.44
N LEU A 76 8.90 2.47 -4.72
CA LEU A 76 8.29 3.74 -5.06
C LEU A 76 9.38 4.75 -5.40
N THR A 77 9.25 5.41 -6.53
CA THR A 77 10.20 6.40 -7.06
C THR A 77 9.47 7.68 -7.47
N GLY A 78 10.21 8.72 -7.82
CA GLY A 78 9.65 10.00 -8.23
C GLY A 78 9.23 10.89 -7.06
N ILE A 79 9.73 10.63 -5.85
CA ILE A 79 9.43 11.41 -4.65
C ILE A 79 10.11 12.79 -4.80
N PRO A 80 9.35 13.90 -4.77
CA PRO A 80 9.91 15.24 -4.87
C PRO A 80 10.54 15.68 -3.54
N ASP A 81 11.40 16.68 -3.59
CA ASP A 81 12.14 17.19 -2.42
C ASP A 81 11.26 17.70 -1.29
N TRP A 82 10.06 18.15 -1.61
CA TRP A 82 9.09 18.65 -0.64
C TRP A 82 8.21 17.58 0.01
N MET A 83 8.44 16.31 -0.34
CA MET A 83 7.68 15.18 0.16
C MET A 83 8.61 14.08 0.66
N THR A 84 8.18 13.39 1.70
CA THR A 84 8.80 12.16 2.19
C THR A 84 7.78 11.04 2.18
N VAL A 85 8.15 9.89 1.68
CA VAL A 85 7.31 8.69 1.68
C VAL A 85 7.98 7.59 2.46
N THR A 86 7.26 6.98 3.39
CA THR A 86 7.80 5.91 4.24
C THR A 86 6.78 4.79 4.43
N PRO A 87 7.12 3.56 4.15
CA PRO A 87 8.31 3.11 3.43
C PRO A 87 8.20 3.41 1.92
N ALA A 88 9.35 3.57 1.26
CA ALA A 88 9.43 3.73 -0.19
C ALA A 88 9.57 2.38 -0.93
N GLU A 89 9.71 1.30 -0.20
CA GLU A 89 9.79 -0.07 -0.71
C GLU A 89 9.25 -1.05 0.33
N ALA A 90 8.62 -2.10 -0.11
CA ALA A 90 8.17 -3.19 0.76
C ALA A 90 7.86 -4.45 -0.08
N ALA A 91 7.45 -5.50 0.58
CA ALA A 91 6.96 -6.71 -0.06
C ALA A 91 5.52 -6.99 0.37
N GLY A 92 4.63 -7.21 -0.58
CA GLY A 92 3.21 -7.42 -0.33
C GLY A 92 2.44 -6.13 -0.02
N PRO A 93 1.18 -6.25 0.41
CA PRO A 93 0.36 -5.10 0.76
C PRO A 93 0.96 -4.30 1.91
N CYS A 94 1.01 -2.99 1.75
CA CYS A 94 1.63 -2.10 2.73
C CYS A 94 0.97 -0.72 2.75
N GLU A 95 0.76 -0.20 3.96
CA GLU A 95 0.39 1.19 4.14
C GLU A 95 1.65 2.06 4.08
N ILE A 96 1.63 3.06 3.24
CA ILE A 96 2.67 4.09 3.17
C ILE A 96 2.17 5.41 3.75
N THR A 97 3.08 6.13 4.36
CA THR A 97 2.84 7.47 4.88
C THR A 97 3.56 8.47 4.02
N MET A 98 2.83 9.44 3.49
CA MET A 98 3.35 10.58 2.73
C MET A 98 3.28 11.81 3.61
N THR A 99 4.44 12.42 3.89
CA THR A 99 4.56 13.67 4.61
C THR A 99 5.03 14.75 3.66
N TYR A 100 4.44 15.92 3.70
CA TYR A 100 4.78 17.02 2.80
C TYR A 100 4.90 18.34 3.57
N THR A 101 5.79 19.19 3.09
CA THR A 101 6.05 20.50 3.68
C THR A 101 5.12 21.56 3.12
N THR A 102 4.98 22.68 3.83
CA THR A 102 4.21 23.84 3.37
C THR A 102 4.70 24.29 1.99
N ASN A 103 3.76 24.64 1.11
CA ASN A 103 4.07 25.20 -0.19
C ASN A 103 4.17 26.72 -0.13
N GLU A 104 5.37 27.23 -0.04
CA GLU A 104 5.68 28.68 0.00
C GLU A 104 6.05 29.26 -1.37
N THR A 105 5.93 28.46 -2.44
CA THR A 105 6.42 28.89 -3.76
C THR A 105 5.50 29.89 -4.47
N GLY A 106 4.29 30.12 -3.96
CA GLY A 106 3.30 30.98 -4.59
C GLY A 106 2.61 30.38 -5.83
N ALA A 107 2.90 29.13 -6.15
CA ALA A 107 2.28 28.37 -7.24
C ALA A 107 2.01 26.92 -6.85
N PRO A 108 0.97 26.28 -7.38
CA PRO A 108 0.76 24.86 -7.15
C PRO A 108 1.95 24.04 -7.63
N ARG A 109 2.34 23.05 -6.87
CA ARG A 109 3.43 22.14 -7.25
C ARG A 109 2.91 20.71 -7.43
N LYS A 110 3.46 20.04 -8.43
CA LYS A 110 3.01 18.72 -8.83
C LYS A 110 4.18 17.75 -8.91
N ALA A 111 3.90 16.49 -8.67
CA ALA A 111 4.84 15.42 -8.91
C ALA A 111 4.07 14.14 -9.31
N THR A 112 4.80 13.20 -9.87
CA THR A 112 4.28 11.88 -10.19
C THR A 112 5.14 10.84 -9.49
N LEU A 113 4.52 10.12 -8.57
CA LEU A 113 5.14 8.96 -7.93
C LEU A 113 4.90 7.73 -8.80
N THR A 114 5.87 6.86 -8.87
CA THR A 114 5.78 5.61 -9.62
C THR A 114 6.05 4.44 -8.69
N VAL A 115 5.07 3.56 -8.55
CA VAL A 115 5.22 2.28 -7.83
C VAL A 115 5.49 1.20 -8.87
N THR A 116 6.55 0.44 -8.68
CA THR A 116 6.94 -0.66 -9.56
C THR A 116 6.93 -1.96 -8.79
N CYS A 117 6.25 -2.97 -9.32
CA CYS A 117 6.22 -4.33 -8.80
C CYS A 117 6.50 -5.32 -9.94
N GLY A 118 7.69 -5.91 -9.95
CA GLY A 118 8.12 -6.74 -11.08
C GLY A 118 8.15 -5.96 -12.39
N ASN A 119 7.32 -6.37 -13.34
CA ASN A 119 7.20 -5.73 -14.66
C ASN A 119 6.03 -4.73 -14.74
N GLU A 120 5.26 -4.57 -13.67
CA GLU A 120 4.12 -3.67 -13.63
C GLU A 120 4.44 -2.37 -12.91
N THR A 121 3.85 -1.29 -13.38
CA THR A 121 3.96 0.04 -12.77
C THR A 121 2.59 0.65 -12.54
N ARG A 122 2.49 1.44 -11.47
CA ARG A 122 1.34 2.29 -11.18
C ARG A 122 1.83 3.70 -10.88
N THR A 123 1.18 4.68 -11.45
CA THR A 123 1.51 6.09 -11.23
C THR A 123 0.52 6.75 -10.30
N ILE A 124 1.01 7.64 -9.45
CA ILE A 124 0.22 8.42 -8.52
C ILE A 124 0.54 9.89 -8.76
N GLY A 125 -0.43 10.64 -9.24
CA GLY A 125 -0.32 12.08 -9.37
C GLY A 125 -0.49 12.74 -8.01
N VAL A 126 0.41 13.63 -7.65
CA VAL A 126 0.30 14.44 -6.45
C VAL A 126 0.39 15.93 -6.82
N GLU A 127 -0.52 16.71 -6.28
CA GLU A 127 -0.58 18.14 -6.46
C GLU A 127 -0.72 18.79 -5.10
N GLN A 128 0.07 19.81 -4.82
CA GLN A 128 -0.10 20.62 -3.62
C GLN A 128 -0.49 22.04 -4.02
N GLU A 129 -1.60 22.47 -3.47
CA GLU A 129 -2.14 23.80 -3.69
C GLU A 129 -1.20 24.88 -3.14
N THR A 130 -1.42 26.10 -3.57
CA THR A 130 -0.81 27.29 -3.01
C THR A 130 -1.89 28.17 -2.40
N VAL A 131 -1.52 29.08 -1.49
CA VAL A 131 -2.42 30.19 -1.17
C VAL A 131 -2.59 31.04 -2.41
N VAL A 132 -3.82 31.14 -2.86
CA VAL A 132 -4.21 32.27 -3.66
C VAL A 132 -4.31 33.44 -2.70
N PRO A 133 -3.44 34.45 -2.77
CA PRO A 133 -3.62 35.63 -1.95
C PRO A 133 -5.01 36.21 -2.27
N GLU A 134 -5.84 36.29 -1.28
CA GLU A 134 -7.24 36.77 -1.38
C GLU A 134 -7.34 38.23 -1.86
N SER A 135 -6.22 38.82 -2.24
CA SER A 135 -6.19 40.19 -2.75
C SER A 135 -6.72 40.33 -4.19
N ALA A 136 -7.02 39.23 -4.88
CA ALA A 136 -7.63 39.27 -6.19
C ALA A 136 -9.16 39.14 -6.15
N ALA A 137 -9.75 38.88 -4.99
CA ALA A 137 -11.19 38.92 -4.81
C ALA A 137 -11.65 40.38 -4.71
N GLY A 138 -11.74 41.00 -5.86
CA GLY A 138 -12.64 42.04 -6.22
C GLY A 138 -12.91 43.12 -5.17
N LYS A 139 -12.14 44.12 -5.19
CA LYS A 139 -12.63 45.39 -4.83
C LYS A 139 -13.38 45.96 -6.04
N GLY A 140 -14.56 45.55 -6.28
CA GLY A 140 -15.42 46.04 -7.29
C GLY A 140 -16.81 46.19 -6.74
N ARG A 141 -16.99 47.10 -5.84
CA ARG A 141 -18.35 47.42 -5.44
C ARG A 141 -18.46 48.88 -5.08
N ARG A 142 -18.99 49.60 -5.96
CA ARG A 142 -19.75 50.81 -5.69
C ARG A 142 -21.13 50.68 -6.25
#